data_b686dad0d37ee48b2a1fc0e049da3ecd
#
_entry.id   b686dad0d37ee48b2a1fc0e049da3ecd
#
_cell.length_a   1.000
_cell.length_b   1.000
_cell.length_c   1.000
_cell.angle_alpha   90.00
_cell.angle_beta   90.00
_cell.angle_gamma   90.00
#
_symmetry.space_group_name_H-M   'P 1'
#
loop_
_entity.id
_entity.type
_entity.pdbx_description
1 polymer ?
#
loop_
_entity_poly.entity_id
_entity_poly.type
_entity_poly.pdbx_seq_one_letter_code
_entity_poly.pdbx_strand_id
1 'polypeptide(L)'
;MTLPNYFLADLPPEADLTPAMVTDACLTLKRNRTQYLAVRDTPSILRTLVRTADDWLSDDYPFRKFALQEGPAHTGFSAHTLATGLDGFFKQLSGENLEALLAQELGPTHRLDAFSASNSDSRTRWLALATGPELVGHITA
;
A
#
# COMPACT_ATOMS: atom_id res chain seq x y z
N MET A 1 16.72 -11.93 0.63
CA MET A 1 16.38 -10.80 -0.23
C MET A 1 16.49 -9.54 0.63
N THR A 2 17.52 -8.74 0.44
CA THR A 2 17.65 -7.46 1.15
C THR A 2 16.62 -6.50 0.56
N LEU A 3 15.68 -6.05 1.39
CA LEU A 3 14.74 -5.01 0.99
C LEU A 3 15.52 -3.75 0.61
N PRO A 4 15.15 -3.10 -0.49
CA PRO A 4 15.75 -1.82 -0.84
C PRO A 4 15.37 -0.80 0.23
N ASN A 5 16.34 -0.41 1.03
CA ASN A 5 16.14 0.58 2.08
C ASN A 5 16.27 1.97 1.50
N TYR A 6 15.14 2.65 1.34
CA TYR A 6 15.13 4.09 1.35
C TYR A 6 13.82 4.56 1.96
N PHE A 7 13.84 4.81 3.25
CA PHE A 7 12.74 5.47 3.95
C PHE A 7 13.24 6.81 4.45
N LEU A 8 12.60 7.90 4.02
CA LEU A 8 12.86 9.22 4.58
C LEU A 8 12.56 9.25 6.09
N ALA A 9 11.68 8.35 6.54
CA ALA A 9 11.38 8.17 7.97
C ALA A 9 12.55 7.58 8.79
N ASP A 10 13.53 6.94 8.15
CA ASP A 10 14.72 6.40 8.83
C ASP A 10 15.82 7.48 9.02
N LEU A 11 15.57 8.69 8.55
CA LEU A 11 16.49 9.80 8.79
C LEU A 11 16.41 10.24 10.25
N PRO A 12 17.55 10.64 10.86
CA PRO A 12 17.52 11.21 12.19
C PRO A 12 16.59 12.43 12.24
N PRO A 13 15.91 12.68 13.38
CA PRO A 13 14.98 13.80 13.52
C PRO A 13 15.58 15.17 13.20
N GLU A 14 16.90 15.29 13.33
CA GLU A 14 17.66 16.52 13.07
C GLU A 14 18.05 16.69 11.59
N ALA A 15 17.75 15.69 10.75
CA ALA A 15 18.11 15.77 9.35
C ALA A 15 17.16 16.70 8.58
N ASP A 16 17.70 17.76 8.03
CA ASP A 16 16.96 18.61 7.10
C ASP A 16 16.78 17.92 5.77
N LEU A 17 15.52 17.78 5.32
CA LEU A 17 15.19 17.25 4.01
C LEU A 17 15.63 18.25 2.93
N THR A 18 16.56 17.83 2.12
CA THR A 18 17.00 18.63 0.94
C THR A 18 16.28 18.21 -0.33
N PRO A 19 16.13 19.09 -1.33
CA PRO A 19 15.59 18.71 -2.64
C PRO A 19 16.34 17.55 -3.30
N ALA A 20 17.66 17.47 -3.09
CA ALA A 20 18.48 16.38 -3.61
C ALA A 20 18.10 15.03 -2.98
N MET A 21 17.87 14.97 -1.67
CA MET A 21 17.43 13.75 -0.97
C MET A 21 16.08 13.29 -1.46
N VAL A 22 15.12 14.20 -1.64
CA VAL A 22 13.80 13.88 -2.18
C VAL A 22 13.91 13.35 -3.61
N THR A 23 14.75 13.97 -4.43
CA THR A 23 15.01 13.52 -5.82
C THR A 23 15.59 12.10 -5.83
N ASP A 24 16.59 11.81 -5.00
CA ASP A 24 17.21 10.49 -4.91
C ASP A 24 16.20 9.43 -4.42
N ALA A 25 15.38 9.78 -3.43
CA ALA A 25 14.28 8.91 -2.96
C ALA A 25 13.30 8.58 -4.10
N CYS A 26 12.86 9.58 -4.87
CA CYS A 26 11.95 9.37 -5.99
C CYS A 26 12.57 8.46 -7.07
N LEU A 27 13.84 8.68 -7.44
CA LEU A 27 14.56 7.85 -8.42
C LEU A 27 14.71 6.41 -7.90
N THR A 28 15.02 6.23 -6.62
CA THR A 28 15.13 4.93 -5.98
C THR A 28 13.79 4.19 -5.96
N LEU A 29 12.70 4.87 -5.60
CA LEU A 29 11.36 4.29 -5.63
C LEU A 29 10.93 3.87 -7.03
N LYS A 30 11.20 4.67 -8.06
CA LYS A 30 10.93 4.30 -9.47
C LYS A 30 11.71 3.06 -9.90
N ARG A 31 12.99 2.98 -9.56
CA ARG A 31 13.82 1.80 -9.82
C ARG A 31 13.27 0.57 -9.10
N ASN A 32 12.94 0.71 -7.82
CA ASN A 32 12.40 -0.37 -7.00
C ASN A 32 11.03 -0.84 -7.50
N ARG A 33 10.18 0.09 -7.95
CA ARG A 33 8.91 -0.26 -8.60
C ARG A 33 9.13 -1.17 -9.80
N THR A 34 10.03 -0.81 -10.69
CA THR A 34 10.33 -1.60 -11.89
C THR A 34 10.89 -2.98 -11.53
N GLN A 35 11.78 -3.04 -10.56
CA GLN A 35 12.49 -4.27 -10.19
C GLN A 35 11.64 -5.24 -9.36
N TYR A 36 10.78 -4.74 -8.48
CA TYR A 36 10.12 -5.56 -7.45
C TYR A 36 8.59 -5.55 -7.52
N LEU A 37 7.97 -4.50 -8.04
CA LEU A 37 6.52 -4.37 -8.06
C LEU A 37 5.94 -4.67 -9.45
N ALA A 38 6.50 -4.08 -10.51
CA ALA A 38 5.96 -4.20 -11.86
C ALA A 38 6.07 -5.62 -12.46
N VAL A 39 6.86 -6.49 -11.84
CA VAL A 39 6.99 -7.91 -12.22
C VAL A 39 5.99 -8.82 -11.50
N ARG A 40 5.14 -8.27 -10.65
CA ARG A 40 4.14 -9.02 -9.88
C ARG A 40 2.76 -8.85 -10.49
N ASP A 41 1.99 -9.92 -10.51
CA ASP A 41 0.59 -9.88 -10.88
C ASP A 41 -0.30 -9.30 -9.74
N THR A 42 -1.46 -8.81 -10.11
CA THR A 42 -2.44 -8.26 -9.16
C THR A 42 -2.79 -9.24 -8.02
N PRO A 43 -3.07 -10.53 -8.28
CA PRO A 43 -3.35 -11.49 -7.20
C PRO A 43 -2.18 -11.63 -6.20
N SER A 44 -0.95 -11.57 -6.67
CA SER A 44 0.24 -11.62 -5.79
C SER A 44 0.35 -10.39 -4.89
N ILE A 45 0.01 -9.22 -5.41
CA ILE A 45 -0.01 -7.97 -4.65
C ILE A 45 -1.12 -8.02 -3.61
N LEU A 46 -2.34 -8.44 -3.99
CA LEU A 46 -3.47 -8.56 -3.07
C LEU A 46 -3.17 -9.52 -1.93
N ARG A 47 -2.60 -10.70 -2.21
CA ARG A 47 -2.18 -11.65 -1.15
C ARG A 47 -1.20 -11.03 -0.17
N THR A 48 -0.29 -10.17 -0.64
CA THR A 48 0.65 -9.48 0.26
C THR A 48 -0.07 -8.48 1.16
N LEU A 49 -1.02 -7.71 0.61
CA LEU A 49 -1.81 -6.75 1.39
C LEU A 49 -2.66 -7.43 2.45
N VAL A 50 -3.36 -8.52 2.06
CA VAL A 50 -4.17 -9.32 3.01
C VAL A 50 -3.30 -9.88 4.12
N ARG A 51 -2.17 -10.49 3.78
CA ARG A 51 -1.23 -11.01 4.78
C ARG A 51 -0.74 -9.93 5.74
N THR A 52 -0.42 -8.74 5.22
CA THR A 52 -0.02 -7.61 6.07
C THR A 52 -1.17 -7.19 7.00
N ALA A 53 -2.41 -7.21 6.50
CA ALA A 53 -3.57 -6.92 7.34
C ALA A 53 -3.76 -7.96 8.45
N ASP A 54 -3.61 -9.25 8.12
CA ASP A 54 -3.68 -10.35 9.09
C ASP A 54 -2.58 -10.22 10.16
N ASP A 55 -1.35 -9.86 9.76
CA ASP A 55 -0.26 -9.59 10.71
C ASP A 55 -0.65 -8.47 11.69
N TRP A 56 -1.23 -7.36 11.19
CA TRP A 56 -1.68 -6.24 12.02
C TRP A 56 -2.90 -6.55 12.91
N LEU A 57 -3.70 -7.55 12.57
CA LEU A 57 -4.80 -8.04 13.41
C LEU A 57 -4.34 -8.99 14.52
N SER A 58 -3.12 -9.52 14.40
CA SER A 58 -2.54 -10.41 15.41
C SER A 58 -2.03 -9.61 16.61
N ASP A 59 -2.44 -10.01 17.82
CA ASP A 59 -1.95 -9.41 19.06
C ASP A 59 -0.45 -9.64 19.27
N ASP A 60 0.13 -10.65 18.61
CA ASP A 60 1.55 -10.98 18.72
C ASP A 60 2.43 -10.23 17.72
N TYR A 61 1.84 -9.48 16.78
CA TYR A 61 2.60 -8.73 15.78
C TYR A 61 3.45 -7.63 16.42
N PRO A 62 4.78 -7.63 16.24
CA PRO A 62 5.67 -6.71 16.95
C PRO A 62 5.35 -5.22 16.70
N PHE A 63 5.01 -4.87 15.46
CA PHE A 63 4.68 -3.48 15.11
C PHE A 63 3.35 -3.03 15.70
N ARG A 64 2.36 -3.93 15.81
CA ARG A 64 1.12 -3.66 16.54
C ARG A 64 1.40 -3.39 18.03
N LYS A 65 2.17 -4.27 18.67
CA LYS A 65 2.58 -4.07 20.08
C LYS A 65 3.27 -2.73 20.28
N PHE A 66 4.22 -2.40 19.43
CA PHE A 66 4.92 -1.12 19.46
C PHE A 66 3.96 0.06 19.28
N ALA A 67 3.06 0.01 18.28
CA ALA A 67 2.08 1.06 18.05
C ALA A 67 1.13 1.28 19.23
N LEU A 68 0.70 0.21 19.92
CA LEU A 68 -0.17 0.31 21.09
C LEU A 68 0.57 0.76 22.35
N GLN A 69 1.87 0.51 22.44
CA GLN A 69 2.73 0.96 23.55
C GLN A 69 3.08 2.45 23.43
N GLU A 70 3.58 2.86 22.29
CA GLU A 70 4.09 4.22 22.07
C GLU A 70 3.02 5.20 21.59
N GLY A 71 2.01 4.71 20.86
CA GLY A 71 0.96 5.53 20.25
C GLY A 71 0.23 6.45 21.22
N PRO A 72 -0.15 6.02 22.44
CA PRO A 72 -0.83 6.88 23.42
C PRO A 72 -0.07 8.17 23.74
N ALA A 73 1.25 8.08 23.90
CA ALA A 73 2.08 9.23 24.22
C ALA A 73 2.17 10.23 23.05
N HIS A 74 2.14 9.73 21.82
CA HIS A 74 2.28 10.55 20.61
C HIS A 74 0.96 11.10 20.07
N THR A 75 -0.15 10.40 20.31
CA THR A 75 -1.45 10.75 19.69
C THR A 75 -2.46 11.32 20.69
N GLY A 76 -2.27 11.08 21.99
CA GLY A 76 -3.24 11.39 23.03
C GLY A 76 -4.44 10.43 23.09
N PHE A 77 -4.52 9.44 22.22
CA PHE A 77 -5.55 8.40 22.27
C PHE A 77 -5.16 7.29 23.26
N SER A 78 -6.16 6.65 23.87
CA SER A 78 -5.90 5.47 24.68
C SER A 78 -5.43 4.29 23.84
N ALA A 79 -4.68 3.35 24.41
CA ALA A 79 -4.29 2.12 23.73
C ALA A 79 -5.51 1.32 23.22
N HIS A 80 -6.63 1.36 23.95
CA HIS A 80 -7.88 0.73 23.54
C HIS A 80 -8.48 1.39 22.29
N THR A 81 -8.50 2.72 22.24
CA THR A 81 -8.98 3.47 21.06
C THR A 81 -8.12 3.17 19.84
N LEU A 82 -6.79 3.13 20.02
CA LEU A 82 -5.85 2.79 18.96
C LEU A 82 -6.06 1.34 18.47
N ALA A 83 -6.19 0.38 19.39
CA ALA A 83 -6.46 -1.02 19.04
C ALA A 83 -7.75 -1.16 18.22
N THR A 84 -8.84 -0.51 18.69
CA THR A 84 -10.13 -0.54 17.98
C THR A 84 -10.03 0.08 16.58
N GLY A 85 -9.29 1.19 16.46
CA GLY A 85 -9.06 1.85 15.17
C GLY A 85 -8.24 0.98 14.20
N LEU A 86 -7.15 0.37 14.69
CA LEU A 86 -6.34 -0.57 13.91
C LEU A 86 -7.16 -1.77 13.45
N ASP A 87 -7.92 -2.38 14.35
CA ASP A 87 -8.80 -3.52 14.03
C ASP A 87 -9.85 -3.13 12.98
N GLY A 88 -10.50 -1.98 13.16
CA GLY A 88 -11.50 -1.48 12.22
C GLY A 88 -10.93 -1.26 10.83
N PHE A 89 -9.71 -0.71 10.74
CA PHE A 89 -9.03 -0.47 9.48
C PHE A 89 -8.55 -1.78 8.81
N PHE A 90 -7.79 -2.59 9.52
CA PHE A 90 -7.18 -3.79 8.92
C PHE A 90 -8.21 -4.88 8.58
N LYS A 91 -9.34 -4.98 9.29
CA LYS A 91 -10.46 -5.86 8.91
C LYS A 91 -11.09 -5.50 7.55
N GLN A 92 -10.97 -4.25 7.10
CA GLN A 92 -11.46 -3.85 5.78
C GLN A 92 -10.53 -4.29 4.65
N LEU A 93 -9.27 -4.60 4.94
CA LEU A 93 -8.29 -5.04 3.93
C LEU A 93 -8.36 -6.55 3.67
N SER A 94 -9.58 -7.11 3.61
CA SER A 94 -9.81 -8.49 3.21
C SER A 94 -9.66 -8.67 1.70
N GLY A 95 -9.36 -9.90 1.25
CA GLY A 95 -9.29 -10.22 -0.17
C GLY A 95 -10.57 -9.85 -0.91
N GLU A 96 -11.72 -10.18 -0.33
CA GLU A 96 -13.04 -9.87 -0.89
C GLU A 96 -13.24 -8.36 -1.10
N ASN A 97 -12.96 -7.55 -0.08
CA ASN A 97 -13.12 -6.10 -0.15
C ASN A 97 -12.16 -5.46 -1.16
N LEU A 98 -10.90 -5.93 -1.21
CA LEU A 98 -9.91 -5.43 -2.17
C LEU A 98 -10.27 -5.81 -3.61
N GLU A 99 -10.75 -7.03 -3.85
CA GLU A 99 -11.23 -7.45 -5.17
C GLU A 99 -12.51 -6.69 -5.58
N ALA A 100 -13.44 -6.47 -4.64
CA ALA A 100 -14.65 -5.68 -4.88
C ALA A 100 -14.30 -4.23 -5.24
N LEU A 101 -13.35 -3.62 -4.53
CA LEU A 101 -12.86 -2.27 -4.83
C LEU A 101 -12.26 -2.20 -6.25
N LEU A 102 -11.38 -3.14 -6.59
CA LEU A 102 -10.79 -3.19 -7.93
C LEU A 102 -11.85 -3.40 -9.02
N ALA A 103 -12.82 -4.28 -8.79
CA ALA A 103 -13.90 -4.53 -9.72
C ALA A 103 -14.79 -3.28 -9.91
N GLN A 104 -15.04 -2.53 -8.85
CA GLN A 104 -15.81 -1.29 -8.90
C GLN A 104 -15.08 -0.19 -9.68
N GLU A 105 -13.80 0.00 -9.44
CA GLU A 105 -13.01 1.09 -10.01
C GLU A 105 -12.52 0.79 -11.44
N LEU A 106 -12.13 -0.44 -11.72
CA LEU A 106 -11.46 -0.82 -12.96
C LEU A 106 -12.26 -1.80 -13.83
N GLY A 107 -13.36 -2.37 -13.33
CA GLY A 107 -14.06 -3.47 -13.96
C GLY A 107 -13.30 -4.81 -13.74
N PRO A 108 -12.91 -5.54 -14.78
CA PRO A 108 -12.17 -6.78 -14.58
C PRO A 108 -10.87 -6.56 -13.82
N THR A 109 -10.66 -7.28 -12.72
CA THR A 109 -9.50 -7.11 -11.82
C THR A 109 -8.17 -7.34 -12.53
N HIS A 110 -8.14 -8.24 -13.53
CA HIS A 110 -6.94 -8.51 -14.33
C HIS A 110 -6.60 -7.41 -15.35
N ARG A 111 -7.38 -6.31 -15.40
CA ARG A 111 -7.08 -5.14 -16.25
C ARG A 111 -5.79 -4.43 -15.86
N LEU A 112 -5.31 -4.63 -14.65
CA LEU A 112 -3.99 -4.14 -14.21
C LEU A 112 -2.83 -4.98 -14.77
N ASP A 113 -3.10 -6.24 -15.15
CA ASP A 113 -2.07 -7.19 -15.59
C ASP A 113 -2.06 -7.37 -17.10
N ALA A 114 -3.22 -7.22 -17.76
CA ALA A 114 -3.37 -7.46 -19.20
C ALA A 114 -4.50 -6.61 -19.82
N PHE A 115 -4.41 -6.40 -21.12
CA PHE A 115 -5.49 -5.81 -21.88
C PHE A 115 -6.75 -6.67 -21.78
N SER A 116 -7.84 -6.08 -21.33
CA SER A 116 -9.12 -6.78 -21.15
C SER A 116 -10.31 -5.89 -21.46
N ALA A 117 -11.41 -6.51 -21.91
CA ALA A 117 -12.69 -5.85 -22.09
C ALA A 117 -13.50 -5.92 -20.79
N SER A 118 -14.25 -4.87 -20.48
CA SER A 118 -15.33 -4.93 -19.49
C SER A 118 -16.63 -5.43 -20.13
N ASN A 119 -17.60 -5.82 -19.31
CA ASN A 119 -18.93 -6.20 -19.82
C ASN A 119 -19.64 -5.06 -20.56
N SER A 120 -19.35 -3.80 -20.19
CA SER A 120 -19.84 -2.60 -20.87
C SER A 120 -19.17 -2.37 -22.22
N ASP A 121 -17.93 -2.87 -22.40
CA ASP A 121 -17.14 -2.72 -23.63
C ASP A 121 -17.41 -3.83 -24.65
N SER A 122 -18.21 -4.83 -24.30
CA SER A 122 -18.51 -6.00 -25.15
C SER A 122 -19.11 -5.64 -26.50
N ARG A 123 -19.80 -4.50 -26.59
CA ARG A 123 -20.38 -3.96 -27.84
C ARG A 123 -19.34 -3.35 -28.77
N THR A 124 -18.25 -2.81 -28.23
CA THR A 124 -17.23 -2.06 -28.97
C THR A 124 -15.96 -2.86 -29.23
N ARG A 125 -15.79 -4.02 -28.60
CA ARG A 125 -14.56 -4.85 -28.62
C ARG A 125 -13.29 -4.08 -28.18
N TRP A 126 -13.46 -3.04 -27.41
CA TRP A 126 -12.33 -2.27 -26.90
C TRP A 126 -11.66 -3.01 -25.75
N LEU A 127 -10.35 -3.06 -25.80
CA LEU A 127 -9.53 -3.59 -24.72
C LEU A 127 -8.81 -2.42 -24.02
N ALA A 128 -8.74 -2.48 -22.71
CA ALA A 128 -8.02 -1.49 -21.92
C ALA A 128 -7.07 -2.19 -20.92
N LEU A 129 -5.92 -1.56 -20.70
CA LEU A 129 -4.98 -1.87 -19.64
C LEU A 129 -5.01 -0.67 -18.67
N ALA A 130 -5.23 -0.94 -17.39
CA ALA A 130 -5.15 0.11 -16.39
C ALA A 130 -3.69 0.31 -15.99
N THR A 131 -3.24 1.56 -16.00
CA THR A 131 -1.88 1.93 -15.59
C THR A 131 -1.97 2.98 -14.49
N GLY A 132 -1.23 2.78 -13.42
CA GLY A 132 -1.08 3.75 -12.34
C GLY A 132 0.13 4.67 -12.56
N PRO A 133 0.20 5.78 -11.81
CA PRO A 133 1.37 6.65 -11.80
C PRO A 133 2.62 5.88 -11.33
N GLU A 134 3.79 6.28 -11.81
CA GLU A 134 5.06 5.67 -11.39
C GLU A 134 5.40 5.96 -9.93
N LEU A 135 4.90 7.08 -9.40
CA LEU A 135 5.14 7.57 -8.05
C LEU A 135 3.91 8.31 -7.54
N VAL A 136 3.57 8.09 -6.29
CA VAL A 136 2.55 8.85 -5.56
C VAL A 136 3.23 9.50 -4.37
N GLY A 137 3.11 10.83 -4.25
CA GLY A 137 3.56 11.59 -3.10
C GLY A 137 2.38 11.94 -2.20
N HIS A 138 2.54 11.74 -0.88
CA HIS A 138 1.58 12.17 0.12
C HIS A 138 2.27 13.13 1.09
N ILE A 139 1.74 14.34 1.20
CA ILE A 139 2.24 15.35 2.14
C ILE A 139 1.19 15.47 3.25
N THR A 140 1.60 15.11 4.46
CA THR A 140 0.77 15.33 5.67
C THR A 140 1.15 16.67 6.29
N ALA A 141 0.14 17.46 6.64
CA ALA A 141 0.33 18.71 7.40
C ALA A 141 0.39 18.43 8.90
#